data_c383ec1f91a77e213fafc37e163c06a1
#
_entry.id   c383ec1f91a77e213fafc37e163c06a1
#
_cell.length_a   1.000
_cell.length_b   1.000
_cell.length_c   1.000
_cell.angle_alpha   90.00
_cell.angle_beta   90.00
_cell.angle_gamma   90.00
#
_symmetry.space_group_name_H-M   'P 1'
#
loop_
_entity.id
_entity.type
_entity.pdbx_description
1 polymer ?
#
loop_
_entity_poly.entity_id
_entity_poly.type
_entity_poly.pdbx_seq_one_letter_code
_entity_poly.pdbx_strand_id
1 'polypeptide(L)'
;MKQLVAQGSLRGSLRLRLLIGTLFWIAASIIAAGWGLTSLFQRHVEAQFHAELKTHLDQLTAQLMLDDKGRPALALPLSDPRLSRPYSGCYWQVDEIAAPPVANGLLRSRSLWDHVLTPPPDTPADGEIHQHRIVGPEGKMLGMVERSVRIDDTPDGKPRSFRLIAAADESLMTEPMARFSGALWLALGVLGSGLVVAALVQVFVGLAPLRKLHAALGKVRSGETPRLDGDFPDEIMPLVDEFNTVLTQNAEVVERARTQAGNLAHALKTPLSVLANAATGRSDEL
;
A
#
# COMPACT_ATOMS: atom_id res chain seq x y z
N MET A 1 -29.16 34.06 -6.10
CA MET A 1 -28.68 34.13 -4.72
C MET A 1 -28.86 32.79 -3.96
N LYS A 2 -28.58 31.61 -4.60
CA LYS A 2 -28.75 30.25 -4.04
C LYS A 2 -27.53 29.34 -4.17
N GLN A 3 -26.35 29.82 -4.57
CA GLN A 3 -25.14 28.97 -4.79
C GLN A 3 -23.99 29.20 -3.80
N LEU A 4 -24.15 30.04 -2.79
CA LEU A 4 -23.06 30.35 -1.83
C LEU A 4 -23.18 29.62 -0.48
N VAL A 5 -24.21 28.78 -0.27
CA VAL A 5 -24.43 28.09 1.03
C VAL A 5 -23.80 26.69 1.09
N ALA A 6 -23.39 26.10 -0.04
CA ALA A 6 -22.89 24.70 -0.07
C ALA A 6 -21.40 24.52 0.28
N GLN A 7 -20.58 25.56 0.26
CA GLN A 7 -19.13 25.45 0.51
C GLN A 7 -18.71 25.56 2.00
N GLY A 8 -19.62 25.96 2.89
CA GLY A 8 -19.32 26.14 4.33
C GLY A 8 -19.40 24.87 5.19
N SER A 9 -20.11 23.82 4.74
CA SER A 9 -20.43 22.66 5.58
C SER A 9 -19.33 21.58 5.63
N LEU A 10 -18.45 21.51 4.66
CA LEU A 10 -17.39 20.48 4.59
C LEU A 10 -16.23 20.74 5.57
N ARG A 11 -15.95 22.00 5.92
CA ARG A 11 -14.87 22.38 6.82
C ARG A 11 -15.19 22.19 8.31
N GLY A 12 -16.46 22.04 8.71
CA GLY A 12 -16.92 21.97 10.09
C GLY A 12 -17.21 20.56 10.63
N SER A 13 -17.29 19.52 9.78
CA SER A 13 -17.66 18.19 10.24
C SER A 13 -16.47 17.40 10.79
N LEU A 14 -16.42 17.20 12.10
CA LEU A 14 -15.42 16.36 12.77
C LEU A 14 -15.39 14.95 12.18
N ARG A 15 -16.57 14.39 11.82
CA ARG A 15 -16.69 13.06 11.18
C ARG A 15 -15.95 13.00 9.86
N LEU A 16 -16.15 14.01 9.00
CA LEU A 16 -15.51 14.04 7.69
C LEU A 16 -13.98 14.14 7.82
N ARG A 17 -13.50 14.95 8.76
CA ARG A 17 -12.06 15.10 9.02
C ARG A 17 -11.44 13.80 9.53
N LEU A 18 -12.10 13.10 10.44
CA LEU A 18 -11.66 11.80 10.95
C LEU A 18 -11.67 10.74 9.84
N LEU A 19 -12.75 10.67 9.06
CA LEU A 19 -12.83 9.73 7.93
C LEU A 19 -11.75 9.98 6.89
N ILE A 20 -11.56 11.22 6.44
CA ILE A 20 -10.54 11.56 5.46
C ILE A 20 -9.15 11.20 5.99
N GLY A 21 -8.84 11.55 7.24
CA GLY A 21 -7.55 11.22 7.85
C GLY A 21 -7.32 9.72 7.93
N THR A 22 -8.30 8.95 8.40
CA THR A 22 -8.20 7.49 8.51
C THR A 22 -8.07 6.82 7.14
N LEU A 23 -8.90 7.22 6.17
CA LEU A 23 -8.87 6.70 4.80
C LEU A 23 -7.54 7.02 4.10
N PHE A 24 -7.01 8.22 4.30
CA PHE A 24 -5.71 8.61 3.77
C PHE A 24 -4.59 7.68 4.30
N TRP A 25 -4.55 7.45 5.61
CA TRP A 25 -3.55 6.58 6.21
C TRP A 25 -3.70 5.12 5.81
N ILE A 26 -4.94 4.60 5.69
CA ILE A 26 -5.20 3.26 5.17
C ILE A 26 -4.69 3.14 3.74
N ALA A 27 -5.05 4.07 2.86
CA ALA A 27 -4.63 4.06 1.47
C ALA A 27 -3.09 4.17 1.34
N ALA A 28 -2.48 5.11 2.06
CA ALA A 28 -1.03 5.31 2.06
C ALA A 28 -0.28 4.05 2.53
N SER A 29 -0.75 3.41 3.60
CA SER A 29 -0.15 2.18 4.14
C SER A 29 -0.27 1.01 3.18
N ILE A 30 -1.44 0.83 2.53
CA ILE A 30 -1.67 -0.24 1.55
C ILE A 30 -0.80 -0.05 0.32
N ILE A 31 -0.72 1.19 -0.20
CA ILE A 31 0.11 1.50 -1.37
C ILE A 31 1.60 1.27 -1.03
N ALA A 32 2.07 1.77 0.10
CA ALA A 32 3.45 1.59 0.54
C ALA A 32 3.80 0.11 0.74
N ALA A 33 2.92 -0.67 1.38
CA ALA A 33 3.11 -2.11 1.58
C ALA A 33 3.10 -2.87 0.24
N GLY A 34 2.14 -2.57 -0.65
CA GLY A 34 2.03 -3.19 -1.96
C GLY A 34 3.26 -2.91 -2.84
N TRP A 35 3.66 -1.65 -2.90
CA TRP A 35 4.86 -1.25 -3.66
C TRP A 35 6.14 -1.85 -3.07
N GLY A 36 6.33 -1.78 -1.75
CA GLY A 36 7.51 -2.33 -1.07
C GLY A 36 7.62 -3.84 -1.26
N LEU A 37 6.51 -4.58 -1.09
CA LEU A 37 6.51 -6.04 -1.22
C LEU A 37 6.71 -6.48 -2.68
N THR A 38 6.09 -5.78 -3.64
CA THR A 38 6.28 -6.05 -5.07
C THR A 38 7.74 -5.80 -5.46
N SER A 39 8.35 -4.70 -5.04
CA SER A 39 9.74 -4.39 -5.37
C SER A 39 10.74 -5.35 -4.72
N LEU A 40 10.47 -5.79 -3.49
CA LEU A 40 11.28 -6.79 -2.80
C LEU A 40 11.23 -8.14 -3.53
N PHE A 41 10.03 -8.59 -3.90
CA PHE A 41 9.83 -9.83 -4.64
C PHE A 41 10.49 -9.78 -6.01
N GLN A 42 10.36 -8.66 -6.73
CA GLN A 42 11.00 -8.45 -8.03
C GLN A 42 12.51 -8.62 -7.94
N ARG A 43 13.16 -7.94 -6.99
CA ARG A 43 14.62 -8.07 -6.78
C ARG A 43 15.04 -9.50 -6.47
N HIS A 44 14.23 -10.21 -5.68
CA HIS A 44 14.52 -11.59 -5.31
C HIS A 44 14.44 -12.52 -6.52
N VAL A 45 13.39 -12.43 -7.34
CA VAL A 45 13.21 -13.23 -8.54
C VAL A 45 14.29 -12.94 -9.59
N GLU A 46 14.64 -11.66 -9.79
CA GLU A 46 15.70 -11.24 -10.69
C GLU A 46 17.08 -11.78 -10.25
N ALA A 47 17.38 -11.66 -8.95
CA ALA A 47 18.62 -12.22 -8.42
C ALA A 47 18.69 -13.74 -8.56
N GLN A 48 17.59 -14.45 -8.34
CA GLN A 48 17.51 -15.90 -8.52
C GLN A 48 17.68 -16.31 -9.99
N PHE A 49 17.03 -15.57 -10.90
CA PHE A 49 17.17 -15.81 -12.34
C PHE A 49 18.62 -15.68 -12.81
N HIS A 50 19.30 -14.62 -12.41
CA HIS A 50 20.72 -14.43 -12.75
C HIS A 50 21.64 -15.45 -12.06
N ALA A 51 21.34 -15.86 -10.84
CA ALA A 51 22.09 -16.90 -10.12
C ALA A 51 21.97 -18.27 -10.82
N GLU A 52 20.79 -18.60 -11.34
CA GLU A 52 20.57 -19.83 -12.11
C GLU A 52 21.36 -19.82 -13.42
N LEU A 53 21.30 -18.73 -14.19
CA LEU A 53 22.09 -18.56 -15.41
C LEU A 53 23.59 -18.68 -15.15
N LYS A 54 24.07 -18.05 -14.05
CA LYS A 54 25.46 -18.16 -13.65
C LYS A 54 25.84 -19.60 -13.30
N THR A 55 24.97 -20.34 -12.63
CA THR A 55 25.19 -21.76 -12.32
C THR A 55 25.32 -22.59 -13.59
N HIS A 56 24.50 -22.39 -14.61
CA HIS A 56 24.62 -23.04 -15.91
C HIS A 56 25.92 -22.64 -16.61
N LEU A 57 26.32 -21.39 -16.56
CA LEU A 57 27.59 -20.90 -17.12
C LEU A 57 28.80 -21.52 -16.42
N ASP A 58 28.77 -21.63 -15.09
CA ASP A 58 29.83 -22.28 -14.31
C ASP A 58 29.91 -23.79 -14.62
N GLN A 59 28.77 -24.49 -14.76
CA GLN A 59 28.75 -25.89 -15.21
C GLN A 59 29.28 -26.03 -16.61
N LEU A 60 28.91 -25.15 -17.55
CA LEU A 60 29.41 -25.14 -18.91
C LEU A 60 30.92 -24.94 -18.93
N THR A 61 31.43 -24.01 -18.12
CA THR A 61 32.87 -23.75 -17.97
C THR A 61 33.60 -24.98 -17.45
N ALA A 62 33.06 -25.65 -16.43
CA ALA A 62 33.70 -26.84 -15.83
C ALA A 62 33.70 -28.08 -16.74
N GLN A 63 32.71 -28.18 -17.64
CA GLN A 63 32.58 -29.35 -18.56
C GLN A 63 33.18 -29.12 -19.92
N LEU A 64 33.63 -27.89 -20.27
CA LEU A 64 34.25 -27.59 -21.56
C LEU A 64 35.62 -28.24 -21.62
N MET A 65 35.81 -29.02 -22.65
CA MET A 65 37.09 -29.65 -23.02
C MET A 65 37.34 -29.58 -24.52
N LEU A 66 38.56 -29.84 -24.94
CA LEU A 66 38.88 -30.01 -26.34
C LEU A 66 39.04 -31.51 -26.67
N ASP A 67 38.50 -31.96 -27.80
CA ASP A 67 38.74 -33.31 -28.31
C ASP A 67 40.16 -33.42 -28.89
N ASP A 68 40.57 -34.63 -29.25
CA ASP A 68 41.88 -34.90 -29.87
C ASP A 68 42.14 -34.09 -31.15
N LYS A 69 41.10 -33.54 -31.74
CA LYS A 69 41.16 -32.70 -32.97
C LYS A 69 41.08 -31.19 -32.63
N GLY A 70 41.13 -30.83 -31.34
CA GLY A 70 41.04 -29.45 -30.88
C GLY A 70 39.65 -28.85 -31.01
N ARG A 71 38.60 -29.63 -31.20
CA ARG A 71 37.21 -29.09 -31.24
C ARG A 71 36.62 -29.05 -29.85
N PRO A 72 35.86 -28.00 -29.52
CA PRO A 72 35.17 -27.92 -28.22
C PRO A 72 34.18 -29.09 -28.08
N ALA A 73 34.16 -29.70 -26.91
CA ALA A 73 33.26 -30.77 -26.50
C ALA A 73 32.88 -30.59 -25.02
N LEU A 74 31.81 -31.21 -24.59
CA LEU A 74 31.46 -31.27 -23.16
C LEU A 74 31.80 -32.67 -22.63
N ALA A 75 32.53 -32.72 -21.52
CA ALA A 75 32.85 -33.95 -20.81
C ALA A 75 31.56 -34.67 -20.32
N LEU A 76 30.62 -33.92 -19.80
CA LEU A 76 29.29 -34.39 -19.39
C LEU A 76 28.23 -33.39 -19.82
N PRO A 77 27.00 -33.83 -20.14
CA PRO A 77 25.90 -32.91 -20.39
C PRO A 77 25.57 -32.15 -19.13
N LEU A 78 25.07 -30.89 -19.27
CA LEU A 78 24.56 -30.12 -18.15
C LEU A 78 23.36 -30.82 -17.52
N SER A 79 23.22 -30.68 -16.20
CA SER A 79 22.26 -31.44 -15.40
C SER A 79 20.80 -31.02 -15.58
N ASP A 80 20.51 -29.82 -16.11
CA ASP A 80 19.15 -29.33 -16.28
C ASP A 80 18.42 -30.01 -17.44
N PRO A 81 17.31 -30.76 -17.21
CA PRO A 81 16.57 -31.44 -18.26
C PRO A 81 15.93 -30.49 -19.29
N ARG A 82 15.72 -29.21 -18.93
CA ARG A 82 15.20 -28.20 -19.85
C ARG A 82 16.12 -27.97 -21.03
N LEU A 83 17.42 -28.08 -20.85
CA LEU A 83 18.43 -27.90 -21.89
C LEU A 83 18.40 -29.00 -23.00
N SER A 84 17.68 -30.08 -22.75
CA SER A 84 17.49 -31.19 -23.70
C SER A 84 16.19 -31.15 -24.48
N ARG A 85 15.24 -30.25 -24.12
CA ARG A 85 13.92 -30.11 -24.75
C ARG A 85 13.93 -28.94 -25.73
N PRO A 86 13.54 -29.12 -27.00
CA PRO A 86 13.43 -28.02 -27.95
C PRO A 86 12.55 -26.87 -27.39
N TYR A 87 13.01 -25.65 -27.53
CA TYR A 87 12.33 -24.40 -27.15
C TYR A 87 11.84 -24.35 -25.70
N SER A 88 12.58 -24.98 -24.79
CA SER A 88 12.23 -25.06 -23.35
C SER A 88 12.33 -23.77 -22.58
N GLY A 89 12.91 -22.73 -23.16
CA GLY A 89 13.17 -21.46 -22.50
C GLY A 89 14.53 -21.37 -21.77
N CYS A 90 15.33 -22.46 -21.73
CA CYS A 90 16.69 -22.45 -21.18
C CYS A 90 17.66 -22.92 -22.25
N TYR A 91 18.75 -22.19 -22.45
CA TYR A 91 19.66 -22.35 -23.57
C TYR A 91 21.11 -22.17 -23.14
N TRP A 92 22.03 -22.86 -23.84
CA TRP A 92 23.45 -22.55 -23.76
C TRP A 92 24.08 -22.68 -25.14
N GLN A 93 25.21 -21.98 -25.38
CA GLN A 93 25.96 -21.97 -26.60
C GLN A 93 27.43 -21.73 -26.29
N VAL A 94 28.31 -22.31 -27.12
CA VAL A 94 29.76 -22.07 -27.10
C VAL A 94 30.17 -21.57 -28.48
N ASP A 95 30.81 -20.42 -28.50
CA ASP A 95 31.36 -19.77 -29.68
C ASP A 95 32.87 -19.75 -29.58
N GLU A 96 33.59 -19.78 -30.71
CA GLU A 96 35.03 -19.55 -30.73
C GLU A 96 35.31 -18.08 -31.06
N ILE A 97 36.08 -17.42 -30.21
CA ILE A 97 36.57 -16.08 -30.43
C ILE A 97 37.86 -16.18 -31.23
N ALA A 98 37.75 -16.48 -32.52
CA ALA A 98 38.90 -16.46 -33.45
C ALA A 98 38.90 -15.12 -34.19
N ALA A 99 40.04 -14.82 -34.88
CA ALA A 99 40.04 -13.77 -35.91
C ALA A 99 38.93 -14.04 -36.94
N PRO A 100 38.24 -12.98 -37.46
CA PRO A 100 37.08 -13.16 -38.33
C PRO A 100 37.28 -14.20 -39.43
N PRO A 101 36.26 -15.04 -39.68
CA PRO A 101 34.91 -15.03 -39.16
C PRO A 101 34.77 -15.77 -37.81
N VAL A 102 34.12 -15.10 -36.83
CA VAL A 102 33.76 -15.74 -35.57
C VAL A 102 32.82 -16.93 -35.86
N ALA A 103 33.18 -18.12 -35.38
CA ALA A 103 32.34 -19.29 -35.53
C ALA A 103 31.32 -19.36 -34.39
N ASN A 104 30.11 -18.87 -34.64
CA ASN A 104 29.02 -18.91 -33.68
C ASN A 104 28.34 -20.29 -33.64
N GLY A 105 27.95 -20.74 -32.45
CA GLY A 105 27.18 -21.95 -32.25
C GLY A 105 27.95 -23.24 -32.54
N LEU A 106 29.28 -23.30 -32.27
CA LEU A 106 30.07 -24.52 -32.40
C LEU A 106 29.50 -25.67 -31.57
N LEU A 107 29.16 -25.38 -30.31
CA LEU A 107 28.36 -26.24 -29.45
C LEU A 107 27.13 -25.49 -29.01
N ARG A 108 26.03 -26.20 -28.88
CA ARG A 108 24.79 -25.61 -28.41
C ARG A 108 23.89 -26.62 -27.73
N SER A 109 23.05 -26.15 -26.84
CA SER A 109 22.03 -26.98 -26.21
C SER A 109 21.02 -27.49 -27.25
N ARG A 110 20.50 -28.69 -27.03
CA ARG A 110 19.42 -29.23 -27.87
C ARG A 110 18.17 -28.35 -27.81
N SER A 111 18.01 -27.58 -26.75
CA SER A 111 16.87 -26.65 -26.59
C SER A 111 16.88 -25.53 -27.63
N LEU A 112 18.02 -25.10 -28.14
CA LEU A 112 18.11 -24.13 -29.26
C LEU A 112 17.63 -24.71 -30.61
N TRP A 113 17.65 -26.02 -30.76
CA TRP A 113 17.26 -26.74 -31.98
C TRP A 113 18.01 -26.24 -33.23
N ASP A 114 17.36 -25.47 -34.10
CA ASP A 114 17.89 -24.86 -35.31
C ASP A 114 18.40 -23.43 -35.14
N HIS A 115 18.18 -22.84 -33.94
CA HIS A 115 18.56 -21.46 -33.63
C HIS A 115 20.03 -21.36 -33.18
N VAL A 116 20.62 -20.19 -33.46
CA VAL A 116 21.93 -19.76 -32.96
C VAL A 116 21.73 -18.43 -32.25
N LEU A 117 22.24 -18.32 -31.03
CA LEU A 117 22.20 -17.06 -30.30
C LEU A 117 23.21 -16.10 -30.91
N THR A 118 22.82 -14.86 -31.05
CA THR A 118 23.69 -13.78 -31.55
C THR A 118 23.97 -12.80 -30.41
N PRO A 119 25.07 -12.99 -29.65
CA PRO A 119 25.47 -12.08 -28.62
C PRO A 119 25.88 -10.72 -29.19
N PRO A 120 25.85 -9.63 -28.37
CA PRO A 120 26.44 -8.36 -28.74
C PRO A 120 27.92 -8.50 -29.16
N PRO A 121 28.46 -7.57 -29.93
CA PRO A 121 29.82 -7.64 -30.45
C PRO A 121 30.93 -7.36 -29.43
N ASP A 122 30.58 -7.16 -28.17
CA ASP A 122 31.56 -7.00 -27.09
C ASP A 122 32.19 -8.36 -26.73
N THR A 123 33.40 -8.30 -26.23
CA THR A 123 34.15 -9.48 -25.76
C THR A 123 34.54 -9.24 -24.31
N PRO A 124 33.93 -9.96 -23.34
CA PRO A 124 34.37 -9.90 -21.96
C PRO A 124 35.87 -10.25 -21.84
N ALA A 125 36.55 -9.63 -20.87
CA ALA A 125 37.87 -10.07 -20.47
C ALA A 125 37.80 -11.51 -19.95
N ASP A 126 38.97 -12.22 -19.99
CA ASP A 126 39.02 -13.62 -19.56
C ASP A 126 38.49 -13.79 -18.13
N GLY A 127 37.47 -14.66 -17.98
CA GLY A 127 36.79 -14.90 -16.69
C GLY A 127 35.73 -13.88 -16.28
N GLU A 128 35.59 -12.74 -16.93
CA GLU A 128 34.56 -11.73 -16.63
C GLU A 128 33.20 -12.20 -17.15
N ILE A 129 32.13 -11.86 -16.36
CA ILE A 129 30.76 -12.19 -16.72
C ILE A 129 30.04 -10.93 -17.16
N HIS A 130 29.55 -10.94 -18.40
CA HIS A 130 28.67 -9.89 -18.91
C HIS A 130 27.23 -10.38 -18.95
N GLN A 131 26.30 -9.43 -18.82
CA GLN A 131 24.86 -9.71 -18.84
C GLN A 131 24.21 -8.89 -19.95
N HIS A 132 23.42 -9.55 -20.80
CA HIS A 132 22.75 -8.91 -21.92
C HIS A 132 21.31 -9.40 -22.05
N ARG A 133 20.54 -8.66 -22.85
CA ARG A 133 19.24 -9.08 -23.36
C ARG A 133 19.34 -9.30 -24.85
N ILE A 134 18.90 -10.45 -25.30
CA ILE A 134 18.94 -10.82 -26.73
C ILE A 134 17.59 -11.39 -27.16
N VAL A 135 17.36 -11.36 -28.47
CA VAL A 135 16.21 -12.07 -29.06
C VAL A 135 16.61 -13.51 -29.31
N GLY A 136 15.83 -14.43 -28.76
CA GLY A 136 16.03 -15.87 -28.90
C GLY A 136 15.05 -16.53 -29.87
N PRO A 137 14.91 -17.87 -29.76
CA PRO A 137 13.93 -18.63 -30.51
C PRO A 137 12.53 -18.08 -30.38
N GLU A 138 11.74 -18.19 -31.45
CA GLU A 138 10.34 -17.71 -31.49
C GLU A 138 10.17 -16.19 -31.24
N GLY A 139 11.25 -15.41 -31.35
CA GLY A 139 11.20 -13.95 -31.09
C GLY A 139 11.10 -13.58 -29.61
N LYS A 140 11.29 -14.52 -28.71
CA LYS A 140 11.22 -14.28 -27.26
C LYS A 140 12.45 -13.54 -26.75
N MET A 141 12.26 -12.65 -25.79
CA MET A 141 13.36 -11.97 -25.11
C MET A 141 14.02 -12.92 -24.11
N LEU A 142 15.33 -13.06 -24.23
CA LEU A 142 16.16 -13.85 -23.33
C LEU A 142 17.06 -12.94 -22.49
N GLY A 143 17.11 -13.20 -21.18
CA GLY A 143 18.23 -12.78 -20.35
C GLY A 143 19.41 -13.72 -20.60
N MET A 144 20.58 -13.17 -20.83
CA MET A 144 21.80 -13.89 -21.19
C MET A 144 22.94 -13.49 -20.26
N VAL A 145 23.74 -14.45 -19.88
CA VAL A 145 25.06 -14.25 -19.28
C VAL A 145 26.12 -14.91 -20.14
N GLU A 146 27.26 -14.26 -20.24
CA GLU A 146 28.37 -14.80 -21.03
C GLU A 146 29.71 -14.65 -20.28
N ARG A 147 30.67 -15.51 -20.66
CA ARG A 147 32.04 -15.49 -20.16
C ARG A 147 32.97 -15.90 -21.26
N SER A 148 34.10 -15.23 -21.37
CA SER A 148 35.24 -15.68 -22.20
C SER A 148 36.14 -16.59 -21.38
N VAL A 149 36.57 -17.70 -21.99
CA VAL A 149 37.51 -18.66 -21.40
C VAL A 149 38.61 -18.93 -22.39
N ARG A 150 39.85 -18.77 -21.95
CA ARG A 150 41.03 -19.10 -22.75
C ARG A 150 41.57 -20.50 -22.34
N ILE A 151 41.82 -21.33 -23.33
CA ILE A 151 42.42 -22.65 -23.17
C ILE A 151 43.80 -22.62 -23.84
N ASP A 152 44.86 -22.74 -23.04
CA ASP A 152 46.23 -22.69 -23.50
C ASP A 152 46.76 -24.09 -23.86
N ASP A 153 46.23 -25.17 -23.25
CA ASP A 153 46.60 -26.55 -23.55
C ASP A 153 45.75 -27.10 -24.68
N THR A 154 46.22 -26.86 -25.89
CA THR A 154 45.56 -27.27 -27.13
C THR A 154 46.43 -28.26 -27.88
N PRO A 155 45.88 -29.21 -28.67
CA PRO A 155 46.65 -30.20 -29.43
C PRO A 155 47.65 -29.61 -30.45
N ASP A 156 47.37 -28.41 -30.92
CA ASP A 156 48.19 -27.66 -31.91
C ASP A 156 49.12 -26.63 -31.22
N GLY A 157 49.11 -26.55 -29.89
CA GLY A 157 49.96 -25.65 -29.11
C GLY A 157 49.63 -24.17 -29.25
N LYS A 158 48.46 -23.82 -29.82
CA LYS A 158 48.01 -22.43 -29.97
C LYS A 158 46.87 -22.16 -29.01
N PRO A 159 46.95 -21.08 -28.19
CA PRO A 159 45.85 -20.73 -27.29
C PRO A 159 44.58 -20.42 -28.08
N ARG A 160 43.44 -20.90 -27.57
CA ARG A 160 42.12 -20.65 -28.15
C ARG A 160 41.21 -20.05 -27.13
N SER A 161 40.41 -19.12 -27.56
CA SER A 161 39.44 -18.45 -26.68
C SER A 161 38.01 -18.77 -27.08
N PHE A 162 37.21 -19.13 -26.11
CA PHE A 162 35.83 -19.51 -26.31
C PHE A 162 34.92 -18.54 -25.53
N ARG A 163 33.79 -18.21 -26.14
CA ARG A 163 32.69 -17.48 -25.48
C ARG A 163 31.65 -18.51 -25.07
N LEU A 164 31.40 -18.60 -23.78
CA LEU A 164 30.38 -19.44 -23.19
C LEU A 164 29.16 -18.59 -22.89
N ILE A 165 28.00 -19.05 -23.29
CA ILE A 165 26.75 -18.33 -23.18
C ILE A 165 25.73 -19.22 -22.46
N ALA A 166 25.08 -18.70 -21.44
CA ALA A 166 23.88 -19.27 -20.85
C ALA A 166 22.75 -18.24 -20.95
N ALA A 167 21.58 -18.64 -21.42
CA ALA A 167 20.45 -17.76 -21.64
C ALA A 167 19.15 -18.43 -21.20
N ALA A 168 18.20 -17.63 -20.72
CA ALA A 168 16.86 -18.10 -20.40
C ALA A 168 15.79 -17.09 -20.79
N ASP A 169 14.59 -17.59 -21.07
CA ASP A 169 13.41 -16.81 -21.42
C ASP A 169 13.00 -15.92 -20.23
N GLU A 170 12.87 -14.62 -20.45
CA GLU A 170 12.42 -13.67 -19.43
C GLU A 170 11.01 -13.96 -18.91
N SER A 171 10.20 -14.72 -19.63
CA SER A 171 8.89 -15.15 -19.15
C SER A 171 8.99 -16.00 -17.88
N LEU A 172 10.08 -16.77 -17.72
CA LEU A 172 10.34 -17.56 -16.51
C LEU A 172 10.48 -16.67 -15.26
N MET A 173 10.84 -15.41 -15.44
CA MET A 173 10.93 -14.41 -14.39
C MET A 173 9.64 -13.57 -14.32
N THR A 174 9.12 -13.10 -15.45
CA THR A 174 8.02 -12.13 -15.48
C THR A 174 6.66 -12.76 -15.15
N GLU A 175 6.40 -14.03 -15.52
CA GLU A 175 5.15 -14.71 -15.20
C GLU A 175 4.92 -14.90 -13.67
N PRO A 176 5.88 -15.44 -12.88
CA PRO A 176 5.72 -15.52 -11.44
C PRO A 176 5.52 -14.15 -10.77
N MET A 177 6.22 -13.12 -11.29
CA MET A 177 6.08 -11.75 -10.80
C MET A 177 4.67 -11.19 -11.05
N ALA A 178 4.12 -11.40 -12.26
CA ALA A 178 2.78 -10.95 -12.61
C ALA A 178 1.70 -11.67 -11.76
N ARG A 179 1.84 -12.98 -11.56
CA ARG A 179 0.93 -13.76 -10.71
C ARG A 179 0.99 -13.33 -9.25
N PHE A 180 2.20 -13.13 -8.72
CA PHE A 180 2.38 -12.66 -7.34
C PHE A 180 1.81 -11.28 -7.13
N SER A 181 2.14 -10.31 -8.00
CA SER A 181 1.63 -8.94 -7.87
C SER A 181 0.12 -8.88 -8.02
N GLY A 182 -0.47 -9.65 -8.94
CA GLY A 182 -1.91 -9.75 -9.09
C GLY A 182 -2.60 -10.28 -7.81
N ALA A 183 -2.09 -11.38 -7.23
CA ALA A 183 -2.62 -11.95 -5.99
C ALA A 183 -2.42 -10.99 -4.80
N LEU A 184 -1.26 -10.33 -4.71
CA LEU A 184 -0.96 -9.35 -3.67
C LEU A 184 -1.93 -8.16 -3.70
N TRP A 185 -2.12 -7.54 -4.87
CA TRP A 185 -3.01 -6.39 -5.00
C TRP A 185 -4.48 -6.76 -4.74
N LEU A 186 -4.90 -7.97 -5.11
CA LEU A 186 -6.22 -8.48 -4.77
C LEU A 186 -6.37 -8.64 -3.25
N ALA A 187 -5.40 -9.27 -2.58
CA ALA A 187 -5.42 -9.45 -1.12
C ALA A 187 -5.41 -8.11 -0.38
N LEU A 188 -4.57 -7.16 -0.82
CA LEU A 188 -4.52 -5.80 -0.26
C LEU A 188 -5.82 -5.02 -0.52
N GLY A 189 -6.47 -5.24 -1.67
CA GLY A 189 -7.77 -4.66 -1.98
C GLY A 189 -8.88 -5.16 -1.05
N VAL A 190 -8.90 -6.48 -0.79
CA VAL A 190 -9.85 -7.08 0.18
C VAL A 190 -9.58 -6.56 1.59
N LEU A 191 -8.32 -6.55 2.03
CA LEU A 191 -7.93 -5.99 3.32
C LEU A 191 -8.32 -4.52 3.44
N GLY A 192 -8.01 -3.72 2.42
CA GLY A 192 -8.33 -2.29 2.38
C GLY A 192 -9.82 -2.03 2.46
N SER A 193 -10.64 -2.78 1.71
CA SER A 193 -12.10 -2.66 1.77
C SER A 193 -12.65 -2.99 3.16
N GLY A 194 -12.12 -4.04 3.80
CA GLY A 194 -12.46 -4.39 5.18
C GLY A 194 -12.10 -3.27 6.18
N LEU A 195 -10.91 -2.68 6.05
CA LEU A 195 -10.48 -1.56 6.90
C LEU A 195 -11.33 -0.30 6.67
N VAL A 196 -11.71 -0.02 5.42
CA VAL A 196 -12.63 1.10 5.10
C VAL A 196 -13.98 0.90 5.76
N VAL A 197 -14.56 -0.30 5.65
CA VAL A 197 -15.84 -0.64 6.31
C VAL A 197 -15.71 -0.49 7.82
N ALA A 198 -14.64 -1.04 8.42
CA ALA A 198 -14.39 -0.93 9.85
C ALA A 198 -14.26 0.54 10.30
N ALA A 199 -13.53 1.38 9.56
CA ALA A 199 -13.39 2.80 9.83
C ALA A 199 -14.74 3.55 9.75
N LEU A 200 -15.56 3.23 8.76
CA LEU A 200 -16.92 3.79 8.65
C LEU A 200 -17.76 3.41 9.86
N VAL A 201 -17.83 2.12 10.21
CA VAL A 201 -18.57 1.63 11.38
C VAL A 201 -18.07 2.32 12.65
N GLN A 202 -16.75 2.38 12.86
CA GLN A 202 -16.13 3.01 14.02
C GLN A 202 -16.53 4.49 14.17
N VAL A 203 -16.49 5.27 13.09
CA VAL A 203 -16.86 6.69 13.12
C VAL A 203 -18.36 6.87 13.34
N PHE A 204 -19.21 6.05 12.69
CA PHE A 204 -20.66 6.17 12.86
C PHE A 204 -21.13 5.74 14.25
N VAL A 205 -20.60 4.64 14.77
CA VAL A 205 -20.93 4.12 16.11
C VAL A 205 -20.28 4.97 17.19
N GLY A 206 -18.99 5.28 17.08
CA GLY A 206 -18.25 6.04 18.08
C GLY A 206 -18.77 7.48 18.26
N LEU A 207 -19.33 8.10 17.21
CA LEU A 207 -19.93 9.43 17.30
C LEU A 207 -21.46 9.43 17.54
N ALA A 208 -22.08 8.26 17.71
CA ALA A 208 -23.52 8.17 18.02
C ALA A 208 -23.89 8.78 19.39
N PRO A 209 -23.09 8.61 20.47
CA PRO A 209 -23.38 9.22 21.76
C PRO A 209 -23.44 10.75 21.74
N LEU A 210 -22.59 11.40 20.94
CA LEU A 210 -22.63 12.86 20.78
C LEU A 210 -23.94 13.36 20.15
N ARG A 211 -24.54 12.55 19.26
CA ARG A 211 -25.86 12.87 18.71
C ARG A 211 -26.96 12.72 19.76
N LYS A 212 -26.88 11.68 20.61
CA LYS A 212 -27.83 11.51 21.74
C LYS A 212 -27.74 12.68 22.71
N LEU A 213 -26.52 13.09 23.08
CA LEU A 213 -26.28 14.24 23.92
C LEU A 213 -26.86 15.53 23.33
N HIS A 214 -26.62 15.79 22.04
CA HIS A 214 -27.18 16.95 21.35
C HIS A 214 -28.72 16.93 21.35
N ALA A 215 -29.35 15.78 21.14
CA ALA A 215 -30.80 15.62 21.19
C ALA A 215 -31.34 15.82 22.60
N ALA A 216 -30.68 15.32 23.67
CA ALA A 216 -31.06 15.53 25.05
C ALA A 216 -30.97 17.03 25.46
N LEU A 217 -29.89 17.71 25.02
CA LEU A 217 -29.76 19.17 25.17
C LEU A 217 -30.92 19.93 24.49
N GLY A 218 -31.35 19.46 23.33
CA GLY A 218 -32.52 20.01 22.63
C GLY A 218 -33.79 19.95 23.49
N LYS A 219 -34.05 18.82 24.16
CA LYS A 219 -35.20 18.60 25.04
C LYS A 219 -35.17 19.48 26.30
N VAL A 220 -33.97 19.64 26.88
CA VAL A 220 -33.80 20.57 28.01
C VAL A 220 -34.06 22.01 27.58
N ARG A 221 -33.55 22.42 26.42
CA ARG A 221 -33.75 23.77 25.88
C ARG A 221 -35.23 24.08 25.55
N SER A 222 -35.99 23.07 25.06
CA SER A 222 -37.44 23.22 24.81
C SER A 222 -38.28 23.19 26.08
N GLY A 223 -37.68 22.88 27.24
CA GLY A 223 -38.39 22.75 28.51
C GLY A 223 -39.14 21.43 28.71
N GLU A 224 -38.91 20.44 27.82
CA GLU A 224 -39.52 19.12 27.90
C GLU A 224 -38.98 18.32 29.12
N THR A 225 -37.68 18.48 29.42
CA THR A 225 -37.02 17.81 30.54
C THR A 225 -36.19 18.83 31.34
N PRO A 226 -36.17 18.75 32.68
CA PRO A 226 -35.37 19.64 33.51
C PRO A 226 -33.90 19.24 33.59
N ARG A 227 -33.54 18.05 33.13
CA ARG A 227 -32.20 17.44 33.20
C ARG A 227 -31.85 16.72 31.91
N LEU A 228 -30.53 16.47 31.73
CA LEU A 228 -30.03 15.59 30.73
C LEU A 228 -30.18 14.14 31.22
N ASP A 229 -31.18 13.43 30.70
CA ASP A 229 -31.43 12.03 31.01
C ASP A 229 -31.07 11.17 29.79
N GLY A 230 -30.45 9.99 30.01
CA GLY A 230 -30.09 9.01 28.97
C GLY A 230 -28.95 8.14 29.41
N ASP A 231 -28.76 7.07 28.66
CA ASP A 231 -27.62 6.16 28.80
C ASP A 231 -26.45 6.68 27.92
N PHE A 232 -25.44 7.21 28.59
CA PHE A 232 -24.24 7.78 27.97
C PHE A 232 -23.02 6.97 28.33
N PRO A 233 -22.01 6.84 27.43
CA PRO A 233 -20.74 6.24 27.76
C PRO A 233 -20.02 6.94 28.91
N ASP A 234 -19.16 6.17 29.59
CA ASP A 234 -18.41 6.65 30.76
C ASP A 234 -17.56 7.89 30.46
N GLU A 235 -17.09 8.05 29.23
CA GLU A 235 -16.29 9.20 28.79
C GLU A 235 -17.12 10.49 28.70
N ILE A 236 -18.44 10.40 28.56
CA ILE A 236 -19.33 11.53 28.42
C ILE A 236 -20.06 11.82 29.76
N MET A 237 -20.19 10.81 30.61
CA MET A 237 -20.91 10.91 31.88
C MET A 237 -20.47 12.10 32.77
N PRO A 238 -19.15 12.36 32.97
CA PRO A 238 -18.73 13.53 33.78
C PRO A 238 -19.23 14.86 33.22
N LEU A 239 -19.31 15.00 31.89
CA LEU A 239 -19.83 16.19 31.23
C LEU A 239 -21.35 16.34 31.44
N VAL A 240 -22.08 15.22 31.41
CA VAL A 240 -23.53 15.20 31.68
C VAL A 240 -23.82 15.59 33.10
N ASP A 241 -23.06 15.11 34.10
CA ASP A 241 -23.21 15.42 35.52
C ASP A 241 -22.89 16.88 35.80
N GLU A 242 -21.83 17.42 35.20
CA GLU A 242 -21.49 18.85 35.35
C GLU A 242 -22.57 19.74 34.75
N PHE A 243 -23.11 19.40 33.59
CA PHE A 243 -24.23 20.11 32.98
C PHE A 243 -25.49 20.05 33.85
N ASN A 244 -25.83 18.89 34.40
CA ASN A 244 -26.97 18.72 35.30
C ASN A 244 -26.81 19.56 36.58
N THR A 245 -25.59 19.67 37.09
CA THR A 245 -25.27 20.54 38.23
C THR A 245 -25.55 22.01 37.90
N VAL A 246 -25.10 22.50 36.76
CA VAL A 246 -25.36 23.89 36.30
C VAL A 246 -26.85 24.13 36.09
N LEU A 247 -27.59 23.18 35.52
CA LEU A 247 -29.03 23.29 35.32
C LEU A 247 -29.76 23.40 36.66
N THR A 248 -29.37 22.61 37.66
CA THR A 248 -29.96 22.66 39.02
C THR A 248 -29.68 24.01 39.68
N GLN A 249 -28.45 24.52 39.62
CA GLN A 249 -28.08 25.83 40.16
C GLN A 249 -28.88 26.96 39.49
N ASN A 250 -29.02 26.92 38.15
CA ASN A 250 -29.84 27.91 37.45
C ASN A 250 -31.32 27.87 37.88
N ALA A 251 -31.88 26.68 38.02
CA ALA A 251 -33.27 26.53 38.51
C ALA A 251 -33.46 27.12 39.90
N GLU A 252 -32.52 26.90 40.82
CA GLU A 252 -32.55 27.49 42.17
C GLU A 252 -32.43 29.03 42.15
N VAL A 253 -31.59 29.57 41.27
CA VAL A 253 -31.45 31.03 41.10
C VAL A 253 -32.76 31.65 40.60
N VAL A 254 -33.39 31.03 39.60
CA VAL A 254 -34.69 31.51 39.08
C VAL A 254 -35.77 31.41 40.13
N GLU A 255 -35.86 30.36 40.93
CA GLU A 255 -36.88 30.20 41.99
C GLU A 255 -36.67 31.19 43.10
N ARG A 256 -35.43 31.43 43.52
CA ARG A 256 -35.09 32.50 44.49
C ARG A 256 -35.50 33.87 43.96
N ALA A 257 -35.24 34.20 42.72
CA ALA A 257 -35.62 35.42 42.07
C ALA A 257 -37.15 35.60 42.01
N ARG A 258 -37.92 34.56 41.73
CA ARG A 258 -39.38 34.53 41.70
C ARG A 258 -39.94 34.76 43.12
N THR A 259 -39.41 34.07 44.11
CA THR A 259 -39.81 34.22 45.51
C THR A 259 -39.57 35.67 46.01
N GLN A 260 -38.38 36.20 45.64
CA GLN A 260 -38.02 37.58 46.02
C GLN A 260 -38.90 38.63 45.32
N ALA A 261 -39.25 38.44 44.05
CA ALA A 261 -40.17 39.27 43.30
C ALA A 261 -41.60 39.18 43.89
N GLY A 262 -42.06 37.98 44.29
CA GLY A 262 -43.32 37.75 44.94
C GLY A 262 -43.41 38.48 46.31
N ASN A 263 -42.36 38.37 47.13
CA ASN A 263 -42.26 39.09 48.44
C ASN A 263 -42.23 40.59 48.24
N LEU A 264 -41.51 41.13 47.25
CA LEU A 264 -41.50 42.56 46.90
C LEU A 264 -42.88 43.03 46.45
N ALA A 265 -43.57 42.29 45.63
CA ALA A 265 -44.92 42.61 45.15
C ALA A 265 -45.93 42.69 46.36
N HIS A 266 -45.79 41.73 47.28
CA HIS A 266 -46.62 41.72 48.50
C HIS A 266 -46.30 42.91 49.44
N ALA A 267 -45.00 43.17 49.63
CA ALA A 267 -44.55 44.30 50.44
C ALA A 267 -44.97 45.69 49.90
N LEU A 268 -45.04 45.81 48.58
CA LEU A 268 -45.48 47.03 47.88
C LEU A 268 -47.05 47.20 47.91
N LYS A 269 -47.77 46.08 47.88
CA LYS A 269 -49.22 46.09 47.84
C LYS A 269 -49.80 46.77 49.08
N THR A 270 -49.23 46.55 50.28
CA THR A 270 -49.66 47.09 51.54
C THR A 270 -49.58 48.63 51.60
N PRO A 271 -48.45 49.29 51.35
CA PRO A 271 -48.34 50.73 51.33
C PRO A 271 -49.14 51.39 50.18
N LEU A 272 -49.21 50.73 49.00
CA LEU A 272 -50.04 51.25 47.93
C LEU A 272 -51.54 51.23 48.23
N SER A 273 -52.05 50.20 48.92
CA SER A 273 -53.44 50.15 49.34
C SER A 273 -53.74 51.21 50.39
N VAL A 274 -52.83 51.55 51.33
CA VAL A 274 -52.97 52.65 52.28
C VAL A 274 -52.95 53.98 51.55
N LEU A 275 -52.07 54.19 50.57
CA LEU A 275 -52.08 55.43 49.80
C LEU A 275 -53.33 55.60 48.95
N ALA A 276 -53.83 54.53 48.35
CA ALA A 276 -55.07 54.52 47.56
C ALA A 276 -56.27 54.87 48.42
N ASN A 277 -56.36 54.28 49.63
CA ASN A 277 -57.43 54.62 50.59
C ASN A 277 -57.31 56.06 51.11
N ALA A 278 -56.09 56.56 51.32
CA ALA A 278 -55.90 57.96 51.74
C ALA A 278 -56.24 58.98 50.64
N ALA A 279 -56.05 58.57 49.37
CA ALA A 279 -56.41 59.40 48.21
C ALA A 279 -57.93 59.42 47.94
N THR A 280 -58.65 58.32 48.16
CA THR A 280 -60.10 58.24 48.02
C THR A 280 -60.82 58.87 49.19
N GLY A 281 -60.30 58.80 50.42
CA GLY A 281 -60.88 59.47 51.58
C GLY A 281 -60.79 61.01 51.55
N ARG A 282 -60.02 61.62 50.63
CA ARG A 282 -59.93 63.10 50.48
C ARG A 282 -60.91 63.66 49.46
N SER A 283 -61.67 62.78 48.77
CA SER A 283 -62.66 63.19 47.76
C SER A 283 -64.05 63.37 48.34
N ASP A 284 -64.29 63.02 49.62
CA ASP A 284 -65.63 63.17 50.26
C ASP A 284 -65.73 64.36 51.18
N GLU A 285 -64.73 65.26 51.21
CA GLU A 285 -64.77 66.52 51.93
C GLU A 285 -64.67 67.76 51.05
N LEU A 286 -65.44 67.84 49.91
CA LEU A 286 -65.67 69.07 49.17
C LEU A 286 -67.12 69.20 48.77
#